data_ada7949fee1f0d5e4fca72b7243c5433
#
_entry.id   ada7949fee1f0d5e4fca72b7243c5433
#
_cell.length_a   1.000
_cell.length_b   1.000
_cell.length_c   1.000
_cell.angle_alpha   90.00
_cell.angle_beta   90.00
_cell.angle_gamma   90.00
#
_symmetry.space_group_name_H-M   'P 1'
#
loop_
_entity.id
_entity.type
_entity.pdbx_description
1 polymer ?
#
loop_
_entity_poly.entity_id
_entity_poly.type
_entity_poly.pdbx_seq_one_letter_code
_entity_poly.pdbx_strand_id
1 'polypeptide(L)'
;MTVPAVLDSAGRRRSPATLPGYHAGRPPRNKGMRYPADPPTVEEIVAVRRHAADDRHGWRVRAMIIVLWRAGLRVQEALALAEHDLGPRRGSILVRNGKGGRRREVGMDEWGWEQLRPWLDARVQLPVGPLFCIIDGPTRGRPWSGAAVRSEFRRLAVRAGVRRRFAPHQLRHAHAVELAREGVPLNIIQRQLGHANLGTTSIYLQGIDPEEIITAVHARRAPMMSASAGLRL
;
A
#
# COMPACT_ATOMS: atom_id res chain seq x y z
N MET A 1 26.37 -29.65 -25.29
CA MET A 1 25.09 -29.43 -25.98
C MET A 1 24.79 -27.94 -26.01
N THR A 2 24.95 -27.30 -27.18
CA THR A 2 24.64 -25.88 -27.40
C THR A 2 23.13 -25.72 -27.48
N VAL A 3 22.55 -24.99 -26.52
CA VAL A 3 21.14 -24.64 -26.56
C VAL A 3 20.89 -23.76 -27.79
N PRO A 4 19.95 -24.13 -28.69
CA PRO A 4 19.68 -23.32 -29.88
C PRO A 4 19.25 -21.89 -29.46
N ALA A 5 19.81 -20.89 -30.14
CA ALA A 5 19.45 -19.50 -29.88
C ALA A 5 17.98 -19.27 -30.29
N VAL A 6 17.13 -18.91 -29.34
CA VAL A 6 15.74 -18.56 -29.62
C VAL A 6 15.67 -17.12 -30.10
N LEU A 7 15.18 -16.93 -31.33
CA LEU A 7 15.04 -15.59 -31.94
C LEU A 7 13.59 -15.09 -31.84
N ASP A 8 13.40 -13.77 -31.82
CA ASP A 8 12.09 -13.15 -31.98
C ASP A 8 11.73 -13.04 -33.47
N SER A 9 10.53 -12.53 -33.77
CA SER A 9 10.05 -12.34 -35.15
C SER A 9 10.91 -11.39 -35.99
N ALA A 10 11.78 -10.60 -35.36
CA ALA A 10 12.73 -9.70 -36.02
C ALA A 10 14.17 -10.23 -36.04
N GLY A 11 14.38 -11.53 -35.74
CA GLY A 11 15.68 -12.19 -35.77
C GLY A 11 16.62 -11.87 -34.62
N ARG A 12 16.14 -11.18 -33.55
CA ARG A 12 16.96 -10.82 -32.39
C ARG A 12 16.97 -11.97 -31.36
N ARG A 13 18.11 -12.19 -30.72
CA ARG A 13 18.26 -13.23 -29.68
C ARG A 13 17.36 -12.93 -28.46
N ARG A 14 16.51 -13.88 -28.11
CA ARG A 14 15.77 -13.86 -26.85
C ARG A 14 16.63 -14.35 -25.68
N SER A 15 16.41 -13.82 -24.50
CA SER A 15 17.02 -14.37 -23.30
C SER A 15 16.54 -15.80 -23.05
N PRO A 16 17.43 -16.73 -22.67
CA PRO A 16 17.03 -18.09 -22.25
C PRO A 16 15.95 -18.09 -21.17
N ALA A 17 15.90 -17.04 -20.34
CA ALA A 17 14.89 -16.89 -19.29
C ALA A 17 13.45 -16.74 -19.83
N THR A 18 13.26 -16.47 -21.14
CA THR A 18 11.94 -16.39 -21.78
C THR A 18 11.43 -17.75 -22.26
N LEU A 19 12.26 -18.80 -22.18
CA LEU A 19 11.88 -20.15 -22.61
C LEU A 19 10.91 -20.78 -21.61
N PRO A 20 9.85 -21.46 -22.09
CA PRO A 20 9.00 -22.27 -21.23
C PRO A 20 9.82 -23.24 -20.38
N GLY A 21 9.57 -23.31 -19.10
CA GLY A 21 10.27 -24.23 -18.20
C GLY A 21 11.67 -23.77 -17.75
N TYR A 22 12.24 -22.68 -18.26
CA TYR A 22 13.57 -22.21 -17.83
C TYR A 22 13.70 -22.06 -16.31
N HIS A 23 12.63 -21.61 -15.65
CA HIS A 23 12.58 -21.46 -14.20
C HIS A 23 12.06 -22.70 -13.47
N ALA A 24 11.67 -23.76 -14.20
CA ALA A 24 11.20 -25.01 -13.60
C ALA A 24 12.31 -25.64 -12.75
N GLY A 25 12.00 -25.99 -11.52
CA GLY A 25 12.96 -26.56 -10.57
C GLY A 25 14.05 -25.58 -10.06
N ARG A 26 14.05 -24.33 -10.49
CA ARG A 26 14.98 -23.29 -10.03
C ARG A 26 14.27 -22.31 -9.11
N PRO A 27 14.32 -22.47 -7.78
CA PRO A 27 13.74 -21.49 -6.88
C PRO A 27 14.45 -20.14 -7.03
N PRO A 28 13.75 -19.00 -6.82
CA PRO A 28 14.40 -17.71 -6.75
C PRO A 28 15.54 -17.72 -5.72
N ARG A 29 16.65 -17.03 -5.98
CA ARG A 29 17.80 -16.97 -5.07
C ARG A 29 17.46 -16.55 -3.64
N ASN A 30 16.37 -15.80 -3.47
CA ASN A 30 15.85 -15.34 -2.20
C ASN A 30 14.67 -16.16 -1.64
N LYS A 31 14.40 -17.38 -2.21
CA LYS A 31 13.35 -18.26 -1.68
C LYS A 31 13.69 -18.63 -0.23
N GLY A 32 12.78 -18.32 0.69
CA GLY A 32 12.95 -18.60 2.12
C GLY A 32 13.70 -17.50 2.90
N MET A 33 14.32 -16.53 2.24
CA MET A 33 14.88 -15.37 2.92
C MET A 33 13.77 -14.42 3.36
N ARG A 34 13.73 -14.10 4.65
CA ARG A 34 12.87 -13.06 5.21
C ARG A 34 13.72 -11.81 5.43
N TYR A 35 13.42 -10.77 4.68
CA TYR A 35 14.02 -9.47 4.92
C TYR A 35 13.14 -8.72 5.93
N PRO A 36 13.74 -8.02 6.91
CA PRO A 36 13.00 -7.10 7.76
C PRO A 36 12.18 -6.13 6.90
N ALA A 37 11.02 -5.79 7.37
CA ALA A 37 10.24 -4.76 6.71
C ALA A 37 10.97 -3.43 6.85
N ASP A 38 11.24 -2.78 5.74
CA ASP A 38 11.88 -1.46 5.67
C ASP A 38 10.97 -0.54 4.82
N PRO A 39 9.82 -0.10 5.38
CA PRO A 39 8.94 0.83 4.69
C PRO A 39 9.61 2.20 4.55
N PRO A 40 9.25 2.99 3.52
CA PRO A 40 9.70 4.36 3.41
C PRO A 40 9.21 5.17 4.61
N THR A 41 10.03 6.13 5.04
CA THR A 41 9.65 7.08 6.10
C THR A 41 8.63 8.09 5.57
N VAL A 42 7.97 8.81 6.47
CA VAL A 42 7.01 9.88 6.11
C VAL A 42 7.68 10.92 5.22
N GLU A 43 8.93 11.33 5.55
CA GLU A 43 9.71 12.30 4.79
C GLU A 43 10.00 11.80 3.36
N GLU A 44 10.36 10.52 3.22
CA GLU A 44 10.59 9.90 1.92
C GLU A 44 9.30 9.84 1.09
N ILE A 45 8.16 9.50 1.71
CA ILE A 45 6.85 9.48 1.03
C ILE A 45 6.47 10.89 0.56
N VAL A 46 6.62 11.88 1.42
CA VAL A 46 6.35 13.29 1.10
C VAL A 46 7.29 13.79 -0.01
N ALA A 47 8.58 13.46 0.06
CA ALA A 47 9.56 13.81 -0.97
C ALA A 47 9.17 13.23 -2.33
N VAL A 48 8.87 11.93 -2.42
CA VAL A 48 8.43 11.29 -3.66
C VAL A 48 7.16 11.94 -4.19
N ARG A 49 6.18 12.21 -3.34
CA ARG A 49 4.92 12.87 -3.73
C ARG A 49 5.15 14.26 -4.33
N ARG A 50 6.07 15.05 -3.76
CA ARG A 50 6.41 16.40 -4.25
C ARG A 50 7.05 16.39 -5.64
N HIS A 51 7.71 15.31 -6.02
CA HIS A 51 8.32 15.16 -7.35
C HIS A 51 7.32 14.76 -8.45
N ALA A 52 6.06 14.47 -8.12
CA ALA A 52 5.01 14.34 -9.13
C ALA A 52 4.65 15.73 -9.68
N ALA A 53 4.45 15.82 -11.00
CA ALA A 53 4.13 17.06 -11.69
C ALA A 53 2.85 17.71 -11.14
N ASP A 54 2.67 19.00 -11.39
CA ASP A 54 1.46 19.72 -11.01
C ASP A 54 0.47 19.79 -12.18
N ASP A 55 0.10 18.61 -12.66
CA ASP A 55 -0.83 18.35 -13.73
C ASP A 55 -1.72 17.14 -13.42
N ARG A 56 -2.66 16.82 -14.31
CA ARG A 56 -3.59 15.69 -14.13
C ARG A 56 -2.88 14.34 -13.91
N HIS A 57 -1.74 14.13 -14.55
CA HIS A 57 -0.94 12.90 -14.36
C HIS A 57 -0.31 12.85 -12.97
N GLY A 58 0.27 13.95 -12.53
CA GLY A 58 0.87 14.07 -11.21
C GLY A 58 -0.18 14.01 -10.11
N TRP A 59 -1.34 14.67 -10.25
CA TRP A 59 -2.43 14.60 -9.28
C TRP A 59 -2.94 13.16 -9.12
N ARG A 60 -3.09 12.40 -10.23
CA ARG A 60 -3.43 10.97 -10.16
C ARG A 60 -2.41 10.17 -9.38
N VAL A 61 -1.12 10.39 -9.61
CA VAL A 61 -0.05 9.68 -8.91
C VAL A 61 0.00 10.05 -7.43
N ARG A 62 -0.12 11.35 -7.11
CA ARG A 62 -0.20 11.85 -5.73
C ARG A 62 -1.39 11.23 -5.01
N ALA A 63 -2.56 11.19 -5.64
CA ALA A 63 -3.77 10.57 -5.10
C ALA A 63 -3.59 9.06 -4.86
N MET A 64 -2.94 8.34 -5.80
CA MET A 64 -2.63 6.93 -5.63
C MET A 64 -1.70 6.70 -4.42
N ILE A 65 -0.66 7.51 -4.23
CA ILE A 65 0.22 7.46 -3.07
C ILE A 65 -0.61 7.65 -1.78
N ILE A 66 -1.47 8.66 -1.74
CA ILE A 66 -2.31 8.97 -0.56
C ILE A 66 -3.23 7.80 -0.22
N VAL A 67 -3.98 7.26 -1.17
CA VAL A 67 -4.91 6.15 -0.91
C VAL A 67 -4.17 4.90 -0.42
N LEU A 68 -3.01 4.60 -0.96
CA LEU A 68 -2.20 3.46 -0.51
C LEU A 68 -1.58 3.68 0.86
N TRP A 69 -1.20 4.93 1.17
CA TRP A 69 -0.55 5.29 2.43
C TRP A 69 -1.53 5.62 3.54
N ARG A 70 -2.54 6.48 3.32
CA ARG A 70 -3.45 6.94 4.40
C ARG A 70 -4.69 6.06 4.59
N ALA A 71 -5.13 5.33 3.57
CA ALA A 71 -6.18 4.32 3.71
C ALA A 71 -5.65 2.87 3.76
N GLY A 72 -4.36 2.67 3.51
CA GLY A 72 -3.71 1.36 3.60
C GLY A 72 -4.21 0.34 2.58
N LEU A 73 -4.68 0.77 1.41
CA LEU A 73 -5.21 -0.14 0.39
C LEU A 73 -4.10 -0.95 -0.30
N ARG A 74 -4.45 -2.13 -0.80
CA ARG A 74 -3.62 -2.82 -1.80
C ARG A 74 -3.76 -2.13 -3.15
N VAL A 75 -2.72 -2.17 -3.99
CA VAL A 75 -2.75 -1.51 -5.30
C VAL A 75 -3.93 -1.97 -6.16
N GLN A 76 -4.28 -3.25 -6.14
CA GLN A 76 -5.42 -3.77 -6.89
C GLN A 76 -6.76 -3.30 -6.31
N GLU A 77 -6.86 -3.16 -4.99
CA GLU A 77 -8.03 -2.59 -4.32
C GLU A 77 -8.21 -1.12 -4.71
N ALA A 78 -7.13 -0.33 -4.69
CA ALA A 78 -7.16 1.07 -5.11
C ALA A 78 -7.52 1.23 -6.59
N LEU A 79 -6.98 0.40 -7.47
CA LEU A 79 -7.28 0.42 -8.91
C LEU A 79 -8.71 -0.04 -9.25
N ALA A 80 -9.34 -0.80 -8.36
CA ALA A 80 -10.73 -1.26 -8.51
C ALA A 80 -11.75 -0.25 -7.94
N LEU A 81 -11.31 0.84 -7.29
CA LEU A 81 -12.21 1.86 -6.76
C LEU A 81 -12.93 2.59 -7.89
N ALA A 82 -14.20 2.87 -7.66
CA ALA A 82 -15.00 3.83 -8.40
C ALA A 82 -15.33 5.05 -7.52
N GLU A 83 -15.81 6.13 -8.12
CA GLU A 83 -16.13 7.37 -7.38
C GLU A 83 -17.17 7.14 -6.27
N HIS A 84 -18.17 6.30 -6.54
CA HIS A 84 -19.23 5.98 -5.58
C HIS A 84 -18.76 5.08 -4.41
N ASP A 85 -17.51 4.61 -4.42
CA ASP A 85 -16.91 3.90 -3.29
C ASP A 85 -16.33 4.87 -2.24
N LEU A 86 -16.31 6.16 -2.55
CA LEU A 86 -15.77 7.21 -1.69
C LEU A 86 -16.88 7.82 -0.82
N GLY A 87 -16.66 7.82 0.48
CA GLY A 87 -17.54 8.43 1.48
C GLY A 87 -16.85 9.56 2.25
N PRO A 88 -16.53 10.72 1.62
CA PRO A 88 -15.71 11.77 2.26
C PRO A 88 -16.36 12.36 3.51
N ARG A 89 -17.70 12.44 3.58
CA ARG A 89 -18.41 12.91 4.80
C ARG A 89 -18.23 11.98 6.01
N ARG A 90 -17.98 10.69 5.77
CA ARG A 90 -17.75 9.67 6.80
C ARG A 90 -16.26 9.35 6.98
N GLY A 91 -15.38 9.95 6.19
CA GLY A 91 -13.98 9.61 6.16
C GLY A 91 -13.69 8.18 5.70
N SER A 92 -14.56 7.58 4.86
CA SER A 92 -14.51 6.15 4.55
C SER A 92 -14.37 5.83 3.07
N ILE A 93 -13.74 4.70 2.77
CA ILE A 93 -13.61 4.14 1.41
C ILE A 93 -14.11 2.70 1.43
N LEU A 94 -14.98 2.36 0.49
CA LEU A 94 -15.55 1.02 0.33
C LEU A 94 -14.66 0.16 -0.56
N VAL A 95 -14.05 -0.87 0.00
CA VAL A 95 -13.32 -1.90 -0.74
C VAL A 95 -14.28 -3.04 -1.05
N ARG A 96 -14.73 -3.14 -2.32
CA ARG A 96 -15.71 -4.15 -2.75
C ARG A 96 -15.11 -5.55 -2.80
N ASN A 97 -13.92 -5.69 -3.37
CA ASN A 97 -13.24 -6.95 -3.62
C ASN A 97 -11.86 -6.96 -2.95
N GLY A 98 -11.82 -7.23 -1.64
CA GLY A 98 -10.58 -7.48 -0.92
C GLY A 98 -10.01 -8.88 -1.20
N LYS A 99 -8.86 -9.22 -0.60
CA LYS A 99 -8.30 -10.58 -0.70
C LYS A 99 -9.33 -11.62 -0.21
N GLY A 100 -9.63 -12.59 -1.05
CA GLY A 100 -10.67 -13.60 -0.79
C GLY A 100 -12.10 -13.12 -1.02
N GLY A 101 -12.32 -12.07 -1.84
CA GLY A 101 -13.64 -11.55 -2.21
C GLY A 101 -14.35 -10.78 -1.07
N ARG A 102 -13.68 -10.50 0.03
CA ARG A 102 -14.31 -9.87 1.21
C ARG A 102 -14.47 -8.37 1.01
N ARG A 103 -15.70 -7.90 1.14
CA ARG A 103 -16.05 -6.48 1.20
C ARG A 103 -15.67 -5.93 2.58
N ARG A 104 -15.11 -4.72 2.62
CA ARG A 104 -14.86 -3.97 3.85
C ARG A 104 -14.89 -2.47 3.61
N GLU A 105 -15.16 -1.73 4.64
CA GLU A 105 -15.01 -0.28 4.67
C GLU A 105 -13.72 0.06 5.44
N VAL A 106 -12.95 1.01 4.97
CA VAL A 106 -11.71 1.47 5.58
C VAL A 106 -11.76 2.97 5.82
N GLY A 107 -11.10 3.44 6.87
CA GLY A 107 -10.97 4.87 7.16
C GLY A 107 -9.83 5.52 6.37
N MET A 108 -9.97 6.82 6.13
CA MET A 108 -8.92 7.72 5.71
C MET A 108 -9.11 9.06 6.41
N ASP A 109 -8.02 9.63 6.93
CA ASP A 109 -8.03 10.87 7.68
C ASP A 109 -8.38 12.09 6.80
N GLU A 110 -8.73 13.20 7.45
CA GLU A 110 -9.15 14.44 6.78
C GLU A 110 -8.06 14.98 5.84
N TRP A 111 -6.80 14.98 6.31
CA TRP A 111 -5.68 15.39 5.48
C TRP A 111 -5.56 14.52 4.21
N GLY A 112 -5.75 13.22 4.31
CA GLY A 112 -5.77 12.32 3.16
C GLY A 112 -6.85 12.70 2.15
N TRP A 113 -8.04 13.07 2.62
CA TRP A 113 -9.14 13.54 1.77
C TRP A 113 -8.82 14.87 1.07
N GLU A 114 -8.22 15.82 1.78
CA GLU A 114 -7.77 17.08 1.19
C GLU A 114 -6.74 16.85 0.08
N GLN A 115 -5.77 15.96 0.32
CA GLN A 115 -4.74 15.63 -0.66
C GLN A 115 -5.28 14.86 -1.88
N LEU A 116 -6.43 14.20 -1.76
CA LEU A 116 -7.10 13.50 -2.85
C LEU A 116 -7.89 14.47 -3.76
N ARG A 117 -8.35 15.59 -3.23
CA ARG A 117 -9.23 16.54 -3.92
C ARG A 117 -8.76 16.97 -5.31
N PRO A 118 -7.50 17.41 -5.55
CA PRO A 118 -7.06 17.83 -6.87
C PRO A 118 -7.27 16.76 -7.96
N TRP A 119 -7.09 15.49 -7.58
CA TRP A 119 -7.38 14.38 -8.48
C TRP A 119 -8.88 14.18 -8.70
N LEU A 120 -9.69 14.29 -7.68
CA LEU A 120 -11.15 14.16 -7.79
C LEU A 120 -11.72 15.24 -8.71
N ASP A 121 -11.26 16.49 -8.59
CA ASP A 121 -11.67 17.61 -9.44
C ASP A 121 -11.28 17.38 -10.91
N ALA A 122 -10.06 16.86 -11.15
CA ALA A 122 -9.63 16.48 -12.49
C ALA A 122 -10.39 15.26 -13.03
N ARG A 123 -10.75 14.31 -12.16
CA ARG A 123 -11.42 13.06 -12.52
C ARG A 123 -12.82 13.29 -13.11
N VAL A 124 -13.54 14.30 -12.63
CA VAL A 124 -14.87 14.67 -13.14
C VAL A 124 -14.86 14.97 -14.65
N GLN A 125 -13.72 15.42 -15.19
CA GLN A 125 -13.55 15.73 -16.62
C GLN A 125 -13.24 14.47 -17.48
N LEU A 126 -13.20 13.30 -16.87
CA LEU A 126 -12.88 12.04 -17.54
C LEU A 126 -14.14 11.15 -17.64
N PRO A 127 -14.19 10.18 -18.56
CA PRO A 127 -15.34 9.27 -18.67
C PRO A 127 -15.63 8.57 -17.33
N VAL A 128 -16.91 8.35 -17.02
CA VAL A 128 -17.34 7.60 -15.84
C VAL A 128 -16.72 6.20 -15.86
N GLY A 129 -16.19 5.77 -14.69
CA GLY A 129 -15.52 4.48 -14.59
C GLY A 129 -14.62 4.39 -13.36
N PRO A 130 -13.50 3.66 -13.44
CA PRO A 130 -12.59 3.49 -12.30
C PRO A 130 -12.02 4.83 -11.84
N LEU A 131 -11.85 4.98 -10.52
CA LEU A 131 -11.31 6.20 -9.93
C LEU A 131 -9.92 6.51 -10.50
N PHE A 132 -9.07 5.52 -10.61
CA PHE A 132 -7.74 5.64 -11.20
C PHE A 132 -7.74 5.09 -12.62
N CYS A 133 -7.86 5.97 -13.59
CA CYS A 133 -7.94 5.61 -15.01
C CYS A 133 -6.81 6.19 -15.85
N ILE A 134 -6.73 5.74 -17.08
CA ILE A 134 -5.87 6.31 -18.13
C ILE A 134 -6.45 7.66 -18.52
N ILE A 135 -5.61 8.71 -18.57
CA ILE A 135 -6.04 10.09 -18.77
C ILE A 135 -6.13 10.44 -20.24
N ASP A 136 -5.18 9.99 -21.04
CA ASP A 136 -5.03 10.39 -22.45
C ASP A 136 -4.95 9.18 -23.38
N GLY A 137 -5.07 9.46 -24.69
CA GLY A 137 -4.96 8.47 -25.75
C GLY A 137 -6.25 7.65 -25.98
N PRO A 138 -6.19 6.66 -26.88
CA PRO A 138 -7.36 5.88 -27.33
C PRO A 138 -7.95 4.99 -26.21
N THR A 139 -7.24 4.79 -25.13
CA THR A 139 -7.68 3.99 -23.97
C THR A 139 -8.09 4.85 -22.76
N ARG A 140 -8.29 6.16 -22.97
CA ARG A 140 -8.76 7.10 -21.96
C ARG A 140 -9.99 6.56 -21.22
N GLY A 141 -9.99 6.68 -19.90
CA GLY A 141 -11.07 6.19 -19.03
C GLY A 141 -10.96 4.73 -18.64
N ARG A 142 -10.12 3.91 -19.31
CA ARG A 142 -9.88 2.52 -18.88
C ARG A 142 -9.05 2.46 -17.59
N PRO A 143 -9.15 1.36 -16.81
CA PRO A 143 -8.39 1.21 -15.57
C PRO A 143 -6.89 1.43 -15.77
N TRP A 144 -6.26 2.17 -14.88
CA TRP A 144 -4.81 2.27 -14.83
C TRP A 144 -4.22 0.93 -14.38
N SER A 145 -3.05 0.55 -14.88
CA SER A 145 -2.48 -0.76 -14.57
C SER A 145 -1.55 -0.72 -13.35
N GLY A 146 -1.55 -1.80 -12.57
CA GLY A 146 -0.61 -1.93 -11.44
C GLY A 146 0.87 -1.93 -11.86
N ALA A 147 1.18 -2.32 -13.10
CA ALA A 147 2.52 -2.23 -13.66
C ALA A 147 2.92 -0.76 -13.88
N ALA A 148 2.01 0.05 -14.45
CA ALA A 148 2.23 1.48 -14.66
C ALA A 148 2.39 2.22 -13.32
N VAL A 149 1.55 1.92 -12.31
CA VAL A 149 1.71 2.47 -10.94
C VAL A 149 3.11 2.20 -10.39
N ARG A 150 3.58 0.95 -10.47
CA ARG A 150 4.91 0.59 -9.98
C ARG A 150 6.04 1.27 -10.74
N SER A 151 5.88 1.45 -12.04
CA SER A 151 6.84 2.17 -12.88
C SER A 151 6.94 3.64 -12.50
N GLU A 152 5.79 4.31 -12.34
CA GLU A 152 5.73 5.71 -11.90
C GLU A 152 6.34 5.90 -10.51
N PHE A 153 6.02 5.05 -9.56
CA PHE A 153 6.58 5.12 -8.21
C PHE A 153 8.09 4.98 -8.22
N ARG A 154 8.64 4.05 -9.02
CA ARG A 154 10.08 3.88 -9.16
C ARG A 154 10.73 5.13 -9.77
N ARG A 155 10.12 5.69 -10.82
CA ARG A 155 10.61 6.90 -11.49
C ARG A 155 10.65 8.10 -10.53
N LEU A 156 9.60 8.30 -9.75
CA LEU A 156 9.51 9.38 -8.77
C LEU A 156 10.49 9.19 -7.62
N ALA A 157 10.64 7.97 -7.11
CA ALA A 157 11.60 7.67 -6.05
C ALA A 157 13.04 7.99 -6.46
N VAL A 158 13.43 7.62 -7.69
CA VAL A 158 14.75 7.98 -8.26
C VAL A 158 14.92 9.50 -8.32
N ARG A 159 13.91 10.22 -8.80
CA ARG A 159 13.97 11.70 -8.86
C ARG A 159 14.05 12.35 -7.48
N ALA A 160 13.38 11.76 -6.49
CA ALA A 160 13.41 12.23 -5.11
C ALA A 160 14.68 11.82 -4.34
N GLY A 161 15.60 11.09 -4.96
CA GLY A 161 16.81 10.60 -4.30
C GLY A 161 16.54 9.49 -3.26
N VAL A 162 15.35 8.89 -3.26
CA VAL A 162 14.97 7.84 -2.31
C VAL A 162 15.59 6.51 -2.74
N ARG A 163 16.52 5.99 -1.92
CA ARG A 163 17.23 4.74 -2.17
C ARG A 163 16.43 3.50 -1.77
N ARG A 164 15.53 3.63 -0.81
CA ARG A 164 14.66 2.54 -0.37
C ARG A 164 13.72 2.12 -1.48
N ARG A 165 13.25 0.87 -1.39
CA ARG A 165 12.23 0.37 -2.31
C ARG A 165 10.92 1.11 -2.11
N PHE A 166 10.59 2.00 -3.04
CA PHE A 166 9.31 2.71 -3.05
C PHE A 166 8.31 1.96 -3.95
N ALA A 167 7.39 1.26 -3.33
CA ALA A 167 6.41 0.42 -4.03
C ALA A 167 5.06 0.45 -3.31
N PRO A 168 3.94 0.16 -4.01
CA PRO A 168 2.60 0.21 -3.42
C PRO A 168 2.44 -0.54 -2.09
N HIS A 169 3.07 -1.72 -1.99
CA HIS A 169 2.99 -2.52 -0.77
C HIS A 169 3.74 -1.88 0.40
N GLN A 170 4.81 -1.16 0.12
CA GLN A 170 5.58 -0.46 1.15
C GLN A 170 4.83 0.72 1.76
N LEU A 171 4.01 1.43 0.97
CA LEU A 171 3.15 2.50 1.49
C LEU A 171 2.09 1.99 2.45
N ARG A 172 1.47 0.86 2.11
CA ARG A 172 0.54 0.18 3.02
C ARG A 172 1.25 -0.32 4.28
N HIS A 173 2.51 -0.69 4.19
CA HIS A 173 3.33 -1.08 5.31
C HIS A 173 3.64 0.12 6.23
N ALA A 174 4.04 1.25 5.63
CA ALA A 174 4.21 2.52 6.35
C ALA A 174 2.93 2.89 7.13
N HIS A 175 1.75 2.81 6.48
CA HIS A 175 0.46 3.02 7.15
C HIS A 175 0.27 2.15 8.40
N ALA A 176 0.59 0.84 8.31
CA ALA A 176 0.44 -0.05 9.46
C ALA A 176 1.38 0.32 10.62
N VAL A 177 2.63 0.69 10.30
CA VAL A 177 3.63 1.11 11.29
C VAL A 177 3.25 2.44 11.93
N GLU A 178 2.76 3.41 11.15
CA GLU A 178 2.28 4.69 11.67
C GLU A 178 1.11 4.50 12.62
N LEU A 179 0.06 3.75 12.24
CA LEU A 179 -1.08 3.46 13.11
C LEU A 179 -0.66 2.80 14.43
N ALA A 180 0.33 1.89 14.38
CA ALA A 180 0.82 1.25 15.59
C ALA A 180 1.57 2.23 16.50
N ARG A 181 2.40 3.12 15.94
CA ARG A 181 3.09 4.18 16.68
C ARG A 181 2.13 5.23 17.26
N GLU A 182 1.00 5.45 16.60
CA GLU A 182 -0.10 6.30 17.07
C GLU A 182 -0.93 5.60 18.17
N GLY A 183 -0.59 4.37 18.55
CA GLY A 183 -1.28 3.62 19.60
C GLY A 183 -2.61 3.01 19.17
N VAL A 184 -2.89 2.92 17.88
CA VAL A 184 -4.12 2.30 17.36
C VAL A 184 -4.11 0.80 17.68
N PRO A 185 -5.17 0.24 18.30
CA PRO A 185 -5.24 -1.16 18.67
C PRO A 185 -5.03 -2.11 17.48
N LEU A 186 -4.27 -3.19 17.68
CA LEU A 186 -3.87 -4.14 16.63
C LEU A 186 -5.06 -4.75 15.88
N ASN A 187 -6.18 -4.98 16.55
CA ASN A 187 -7.41 -5.49 15.94
C ASN A 187 -8.05 -4.47 14.99
N ILE A 188 -7.91 -3.17 15.27
CA ILE A 188 -8.37 -2.09 14.38
C ILE A 188 -7.46 -2.03 13.15
N ILE A 189 -6.14 -2.05 13.35
CA ILE A 189 -5.15 -2.10 12.25
C ILE A 189 -5.41 -3.32 11.36
N GLN A 190 -5.65 -4.50 11.95
CA GLN A 190 -5.99 -5.71 11.22
C GLN A 190 -7.22 -5.53 10.33
N ARG A 191 -8.30 -4.97 10.87
CA ARG A 191 -9.55 -4.71 10.14
C ARG A 191 -9.35 -3.68 9.03
N GLN A 192 -8.67 -2.58 9.33
CA GLN A 192 -8.28 -1.54 8.35
C GLN A 192 -7.56 -2.16 7.16
N LEU A 193 -6.55 -2.97 7.43
CA LEU A 193 -5.77 -3.65 6.41
C LEU A 193 -6.50 -4.84 5.75
N GLY A 194 -7.53 -5.39 6.36
CA GLY A 194 -8.23 -6.59 5.87
C GLY A 194 -7.30 -7.81 5.86
N HIS A 195 -6.58 -8.04 6.97
CA HIS A 195 -5.82 -9.25 7.21
C HIS A 195 -6.70 -10.30 7.87
N ALA A 196 -6.75 -11.49 7.29
CA ALA A 196 -7.52 -12.60 7.83
C ALA A 196 -6.92 -13.16 9.14
N ASN A 197 -5.60 -12.98 9.34
CA ASN A 197 -4.85 -13.48 10.48
C ASN A 197 -4.06 -12.34 11.13
N LEU A 198 -4.11 -12.24 12.46
CA LEU A 198 -3.33 -11.30 13.26
C LEU A 198 -1.82 -11.48 13.07
N GLY A 199 -1.34 -12.72 12.90
CA GLY A 199 0.06 -13.00 12.60
C GLY A 199 0.60 -12.25 11.38
N THR A 200 -0.24 -12.01 10.38
CA THR A 200 0.16 -11.18 9.22
C THR A 200 0.36 -9.73 9.63
N THR A 201 -0.44 -9.19 10.54
CA THR A 201 -0.31 -7.82 11.04
C THR A 201 0.90 -7.70 11.96
N SER A 202 1.14 -8.69 12.81
CA SER A 202 2.30 -8.74 13.73
C SER A 202 3.64 -8.69 12.98
N ILE A 203 3.75 -9.32 11.80
CA ILE A 203 4.97 -9.25 10.98
C ILE A 203 5.31 -7.80 10.59
N TYR A 204 4.30 -6.96 10.39
CA TYR A 204 4.50 -5.54 10.09
C TYR A 204 4.99 -4.73 11.28
N LEU A 205 4.81 -5.25 12.50
CA LEU A 205 5.13 -4.59 13.76
C LEU A 205 6.34 -5.21 14.47
N GLN A 206 7.09 -6.09 13.82
CA GLN A 206 8.29 -6.74 14.38
C GLN A 206 9.48 -5.79 14.66
N GLY A 207 9.29 -4.49 14.52
CA GLY A 207 10.28 -3.46 14.85
C GLY A 207 9.89 -2.60 16.05
N ILE A 208 8.99 -3.08 16.93
CA ILE A 208 8.69 -2.41 18.19
C ILE A 208 9.92 -2.56 19.09
N ASP A 209 10.50 -1.42 19.47
CA ASP A 209 11.66 -1.36 20.37
C ASP A 209 11.29 -1.98 21.74
N PRO A 210 12.15 -2.78 22.35
CA PRO A 210 11.99 -3.24 23.74
C PRO A 210 11.66 -2.10 24.71
N GLU A 211 12.20 -0.91 24.51
CA GLU A 211 11.90 0.29 25.31
C GLU A 211 10.43 0.71 25.23
N GLU A 212 9.79 0.60 24.07
CA GLU A 212 8.35 0.86 23.93
C GLU A 212 7.52 -0.14 24.73
N ILE A 213 7.94 -1.42 24.75
CA ILE A 213 7.26 -2.46 25.52
C ILE A 213 7.40 -2.19 27.02
N ILE A 214 8.61 -1.86 27.47
CA ILE A 214 8.90 -1.56 28.87
C ILE A 214 8.09 -0.35 29.33
N THR A 215 8.09 0.73 28.56
CA THR A 215 7.36 1.95 28.86
C THR A 215 5.85 1.70 28.94
N ALA A 216 5.28 0.98 27.97
CA ALA A 216 3.85 0.67 27.94
C ALA A 216 3.42 -0.21 29.13
N VAL A 217 4.26 -1.19 29.52
CA VAL A 217 3.97 -2.06 30.66
C VAL A 217 4.16 -1.31 31.97
N HIS A 218 5.17 -0.46 32.08
CA HIS A 218 5.44 0.34 33.29
C HIS A 218 4.35 1.39 33.55
N ALA A 219 3.75 1.94 32.49
CA ALA A 219 2.65 2.91 32.58
C ALA A 219 1.29 2.29 32.98
N ARG A 220 1.21 0.96 33.22
CA ARG A 220 -0.05 0.32 33.60
C ARG A 220 -0.52 0.85 34.96
N ARG A 221 -1.80 1.15 35.02
CA ARG A 221 -2.45 1.51 36.30
C ARG A 221 -2.58 0.28 37.19
N ALA A 222 -2.54 0.50 38.50
CA ALA A 222 -2.88 -0.53 39.47
C ALA A 222 -4.28 -1.11 39.19
N PRO A 223 -4.51 -2.43 39.39
CA PRO A 223 -5.82 -3.02 39.20
C PRO A 223 -6.87 -2.34 40.08
N MET A 224 -7.96 -1.92 39.50
CA MET A 224 -9.11 -1.43 40.29
C MET A 224 -9.73 -2.60 41.01
N MET A 225 -9.52 -2.70 42.31
CA MET A 225 -10.24 -3.64 43.15
C MET A 225 -11.55 -3.01 43.58
N SER A 226 -12.68 -3.68 43.31
CA SER A 226 -13.96 -3.24 43.87
C SER A 226 -13.88 -3.41 45.41
N ALA A 227 -14.42 -2.44 46.15
CA ALA A 227 -14.45 -2.45 47.62
C ALA A 227 -15.17 -3.68 48.22
N SER A 228 -15.86 -4.48 47.40
CA SER A 228 -16.59 -5.71 47.75
C SER A 228 -15.75 -7.00 47.58
N ALA A 229 -14.55 -6.92 47.02
CA ALA A 229 -13.68 -8.09 46.93
C ALA A 229 -12.96 -8.30 48.27
N GLY A 230 -13.66 -8.89 49.23
CA GLY A 230 -13.10 -9.28 50.54
C GLY A 230 -12.11 -10.42 50.42
N LEU A 231 -10.97 -10.20 49.80
CA LEU A 231 -9.80 -11.03 49.97
C LEU A 231 -9.10 -10.59 51.27
N ARG A 232 -9.44 -11.31 52.38
CA ARG A 232 -8.55 -11.27 53.54
C ARG A 232 -7.27 -12.03 53.14
N LEU A 233 -6.17 -11.33 53.17
CA LEU A 233 -4.83 -11.93 53.20
C LEU A 233 -4.60 -12.56 54.56
#